data_5b699c887ddb89b1fd59786a5e9ef1ac
#
_entry.id   5b699c887ddb89b1fd59786a5e9ef1ac
#
_cell.length_a   1.000
_cell.length_b   1.000
_cell.length_c   1.000
_cell.angle_alpha   90.00
_cell.angle_beta   90.00
_cell.angle_gamma   90.00
#
_symmetry.space_group_name_H-M   'P 1'
#
loop_
_entity.id
_entity.type
_entity.pdbx_description
1 polymer ?
#
loop_
_entity_poly.entity_id
_entity_poly.type
_entity_poly.pdbx_seq_one_letter_code
_entity_poly.pdbx_strand_id
1 'polypeptide(L)'
;MSFKHAPATDELTDAEALPQLDATSLVDGERLEAEVKDMYRHVAREDDAELHFEVGRDVAEHLGYPGELLDAIPAEAIASFAGVGYHLDLAALRPGDHVLDLGSGSGTDVFCAAVQVGDTGRVVGVDMTDEQLAKAGRLRDRDGFSRVELVESHIEELPFEDASFDAVLSNGVINLSPVKGRVFAEAARVLRPGGRLALADIVSGRALKERTRRNVDLWAACIAGAIPRRNYLEALESEGLELKKVRKNDYRFISERALDACSTYEVESISLVAVKPV
;
A
#
# COMPACT_ATOMS: atom_id res chain seq x y z
N MET A 1 26.01 10.78 -43.69
CA MET A 1 25.96 10.32 -42.28
C MET A 1 24.51 10.30 -41.86
N SER A 2 23.96 9.12 -41.73
CA SER A 2 22.53 8.93 -41.51
C SER A 2 22.27 8.86 -39.98
N PHE A 3 21.53 9.83 -39.44
CA PHE A 3 21.08 9.78 -38.06
C PHE A 3 19.98 8.72 -37.96
N LYS A 4 20.26 7.63 -37.25
CA LYS A 4 19.26 6.63 -36.88
C LYS A 4 18.30 7.25 -35.87
N HIS A 5 17.01 7.23 -36.21
CA HIS A 5 15.92 7.54 -35.29
C HIS A 5 16.02 6.62 -34.06
N ALA A 6 15.93 7.21 -32.87
CA ALA A 6 15.64 6.50 -31.65
C ALA A 6 14.21 5.91 -31.75
N PRO A 7 13.93 4.72 -31.18
CA PRO A 7 12.60 4.17 -31.20
C PRO A 7 11.67 5.10 -30.42
N ALA A 8 10.49 5.35 -30.99
CA ALA A 8 9.41 6.05 -30.34
C ALA A 8 9.07 5.35 -29.02
N THR A 9 9.01 6.11 -27.93
CA THR A 9 8.38 5.67 -26.69
C THR A 9 6.94 5.34 -27.03
N ASP A 10 6.54 4.09 -26.83
CA ASP A 10 5.15 3.64 -26.90
C ASP A 10 4.37 4.38 -25.78
N GLU A 11 3.88 5.57 -26.09
CA GLU A 11 2.92 6.27 -25.24
C GLU A 11 1.60 5.53 -25.35
N LEU A 12 1.23 4.79 -24.28
CA LEU A 12 -0.10 4.21 -24.14
C LEU A 12 -1.14 5.34 -24.27
N THR A 13 -2.16 5.11 -25.07
CA THR A 13 -3.29 6.04 -25.17
C THR A 13 -4.14 5.99 -23.90
N ASP A 14 -4.89 7.05 -23.58
CA ASP A 14 -5.79 7.09 -22.40
C ASP A 14 -6.76 5.89 -22.36
N ALA A 15 -7.15 5.35 -23.52
CA ALA A 15 -7.98 4.16 -23.63
C ALA A 15 -7.27 2.85 -23.21
N GLU A 16 -5.92 2.83 -23.18
CA GLU A 16 -5.13 1.68 -22.75
C GLU A 16 -4.74 1.75 -21.26
N ALA A 17 -4.88 2.93 -20.62
CA ALA A 17 -4.61 3.13 -19.20
C ALA A 17 -5.73 2.52 -18.31
N LEU A 18 -6.99 2.75 -18.65
CA LEU A 18 -8.15 2.26 -17.88
C LEU A 18 -8.18 0.73 -17.70
N PRO A 19 -7.90 -0.12 -18.71
CA PRO A 19 -7.83 -1.57 -18.53
C PRO A 19 -6.76 -2.04 -17.54
N GLN A 20 -5.78 -1.20 -17.21
CA GLN A 20 -4.74 -1.55 -16.25
C GLN A 20 -5.15 -1.32 -14.80
N LEU A 21 -6.05 -0.36 -14.56
CA LEU A 21 -6.64 -0.08 -13.24
C LEU A 21 -7.68 -1.12 -12.83
N ASP A 22 -8.33 -1.76 -13.81
CA ASP A 22 -9.25 -2.87 -13.63
C ASP A 22 -8.66 -4.13 -14.26
N ALA A 23 -8.40 -5.13 -13.45
CA ALA A 23 -7.85 -6.42 -13.85
C ALA A 23 -8.85 -7.58 -13.64
N THR A 24 -10.12 -7.30 -13.36
CA THR A 24 -11.14 -8.33 -13.09
C THR A 24 -11.34 -9.31 -14.24
N SER A 25 -11.07 -8.90 -15.48
CA SER A 25 -11.08 -9.79 -16.65
C SER A 25 -9.82 -10.68 -16.77
N LEU A 26 -8.77 -10.40 -16.01
CA LEU A 26 -7.47 -11.09 -16.09
C LEU A 26 -7.27 -12.08 -14.95
N VAL A 27 -7.78 -11.79 -13.77
CA VAL A 27 -7.64 -12.63 -12.57
C VAL A 27 -9.00 -12.95 -11.97
N ASP A 28 -9.11 -14.15 -11.45
CA ASP A 28 -10.22 -14.56 -10.61
C ASP A 28 -10.08 -13.88 -9.24
N GLY A 29 -11.02 -13.00 -8.91
CA GLY A 29 -10.97 -12.19 -7.70
C GLY A 29 -11.02 -13.03 -6.43
N GLU A 30 -11.87 -14.07 -6.37
CA GLU A 30 -11.98 -14.95 -5.20
C GLU A 30 -10.68 -15.74 -4.97
N ARG A 31 -10.09 -16.24 -6.04
CA ARG A 31 -8.82 -16.93 -5.97
C ARG A 31 -7.69 -16.00 -5.57
N LEU A 32 -7.64 -14.78 -6.12
CA LEU A 32 -6.63 -13.79 -5.75
C LEU A 32 -6.74 -13.44 -4.27
N GLU A 33 -7.94 -13.17 -3.77
CA GLU A 33 -8.19 -12.88 -2.37
C GLU A 33 -7.73 -14.01 -1.46
N ALA A 34 -8.05 -15.26 -1.81
CA ALA A 34 -7.65 -16.42 -1.05
C ALA A 34 -6.13 -16.55 -0.95
N GLU A 35 -5.40 -16.39 -2.05
CA GLU A 35 -3.93 -16.46 -2.07
C GLU A 35 -3.28 -15.30 -1.30
N VAL A 36 -3.81 -14.07 -1.43
CA VAL A 36 -3.33 -12.92 -0.66
C VAL A 36 -3.57 -13.16 0.84
N LYS A 37 -4.79 -13.55 1.23
CA LYS A 37 -5.10 -13.87 2.64
C LYS A 37 -4.19 -14.97 3.18
N ASP A 38 -3.95 -16.02 2.41
CA ASP A 38 -3.09 -17.12 2.84
C ASP A 38 -1.66 -16.65 3.10
N MET A 39 -1.06 -15.91 2.17
CA MET A 39 0.28 -15.34 2.35
C MET A 39 0.37 -14.46 3.60
N TYR A 40 -0.57 -13.53 3.80
CA TYR A 40 -0.53 -12.61 4.93
C TYR A 40 -0.94 -13.24 6.27
N ARG A 41 -1.63 -14.40 6.26
CA ARG A 41 -1.78 -15.25 7.45
C ARG A 41 -0.44 -15.81 7.93
N HIS A 42 0.40 -16.27 7.01
CA HIS A 42 1.75 -16.74 7.34
C HIS A 42 2.59 -15.60 7.92
N VAL A 43 2.52 -14.41 7.34
CA VAL A 43 3.18 -13.21 7.88
C VAL A 43 2.70 -12.89 9.31
N ALA A 44 1.37 -12.96 9.57
CA ALA A 44 0.81 -12.70 10.90
C ALA A 44 1.26 -13.70 11.96
N ARG A 45 1.40 -14.97 11.57
CA ARG A 45 1.80 -16.06 12.46
C ARG A 45 3.30 -16.17 12.67
N GLU A 46 4.09 -15.45 11.86
CA GLU A 46 5.57 -15.51 11.86
C GLU A 46 6.07 -16.94 11.65
N ASP A 47 5.38 -17.73 10.81
CA ASP A 47 5.76 -19.10 10.51
C ASP A 47 6.73 -19.17 9.31
N ASP A 48 7.37 -20.36 9.11
CA ASP A 48 8.44 -20.57 8.12
C ASP A 48 7.91 -20.65 6.66
N ALA A 49 7.05 -19.71 6.25
CA ALA A 49 6.60 -19.63 4.86
C ALA A 49 7.70 -19.04 3.95
N GLU A 50 7.79 -19.55 2.74
CA GLU A 50 8.69 -19.00 1.73
C GLU A 50 8.11 -17.70 1.15
N LEU A 51 8.55 -16.56 1.68
CA LEU A 51 8.11 -15.23 1.23
C LEU A 51 8.98 -14.72 0.08
N HIS A 52 8.41 -13.87 -0.76
CA HIS A 52 9.12 -13.21 -1.86
C HIS A 52 9.76 -11.88 -1.47
N PHE A 53 9.54 -11.45 -0.23
CA PHE A 53 9.98 -10.18 0.34
C PHE A 53 10.44 -10.39 1.79
N GLU A 54 11.24 -9.48 2.27
CA GLU A 54 11.68 -9.44 3.66
C GLU A 54 10.61 -8.85 4.56
N VAL A 55 10.61 -9.23 5.84
CA VAL A 55 9.68 -8.74 6.86
C VAL A 55 10.43 -8.32 8.12
N GLY A 56 9.78 -7.49 8.93
CA GLY A 56 10.25 -7.18 10.27
C GLY A 56 11.03 -5.88 10.40
N ARG A 57 11.70 -5.74 11.54
CA ARG A 57 12.33 -4.50 11.97
C ARG A 57 13.45 -4.02 11.04
N ASP A 58 14.31 -4.93 10.62
CA ASP A 58 15.46 -4.57 9.77
C ASP A 58 15.00 -3.94 8.46
N VAL A 59 13.91 -4.46 7.89
CA VAL A 59 13.27 -3.88 6.68
C VAL A 59 12.67 -2.51 6.97
N ALA A 60 11.95 -2.36 8.06
CA ALA A 60 11.36 -1.08 8.44
C ALA A 60 12.44 0.00 8.62
N GLU A 61 13.52 -0.30 9.34
CA GLU A 61 14.65 0.62 9.52
C GLU A 61 15.37 0.93 8.21
N HIS A 62 15.59 -0.08 7.35
CA HIS A 62 16.18 0.10 6.03
C HIS A 62 15.33 1.04 5.14
N LEU A 63 14.00 0.94 5.21
CA LEU A 63 13.08 1.80 4.49
C LEU A 63 12.96 3.21 5.08
N GLY A 64 13.56 3.47 6.25
CA GLY A 64 13.67 4.79 6.86
C GLY A 64 12.74 5.06 8.03
N TYR A 65 12.10 4.03 8.60
CA TYR A 65 11.35 4.21 9.85
C TYR A 65 12.33 4.58 10.98
N PRO A 66 12.06 5.67 11.72
CA PRO A 66 12.91 6.04 12.86
C PRO A 66 12.89 4.97 13.95
N GLY A 67 14.06 4.54 14.42
CA GLY A 67 14.15 3.54 15.49
C GLY A 67 13.37 3.92 16.75
N GLU A 68 13.39 5.19 17.15
CA GLU A 68 12.61 5.70 18.28
C GLU A 68 11.10 5.54 18.10
N LEU A 69 10.60 5.66 16.87
CA LEU A 69 9.18 5.43 16.55
C LEU A 69 8.84 3.95 16.64
N LEU A 70 9.72 3.07 16.12
CA LEU A 70 9.55 1.63 16.23
C LEU A 70 9.65 1.13 17.68
N ASP A 71 10.49 1.75 18.52
CA ASP A 71 10.62 1.41 19.94
C ASP A 71 9.37 1.81 20.76
N ALA A 72 8.53 2.70 20.24
CA ALA A 72 7.31 3.17 20.89
C ALA A 72 6.07 2.33 20.57
N ILE A 73 6.19 1.29 19.74
CA ILE A 73 5.07 0.45 19.30
C ILE A 73 5.33 -1.04 19.61
N PRO A 74 4.30 -1.90 19.58
CA PRO A 74 4.49 -3.33 19.88
C PRO A 74 5.48 -4.00 18.92
N ALA A 75 6.51 -4.66 19.48
CA ALA A 75 7.55 -5.33 18.69
C ALA A 75 6.99 -6.44 17.79
N GLU A 76 5.93 -7.12 18.23
CA GLU A 76 5.28 -8.17 17.45
C GLU A 76 4.51 -7.62 16.23
N ALA A 77 4.06 -6.38 16.28
CA ALA A 77 3.52 -5.72 15.07
C ALA A 77 4.63 -5.52 14.05
N ILE A 78 5.80 -5.05 14.52
CA ILE A 78 6.98 -4.83 13.67
C ILE A 78 7.48 -6.15 13.07
N ALA A 79 7.45 -7.26 13.83
CA ALA A 79 7.88 -8.57 13.35
C ALA A 79 7.11 -9.02 12.08
N SER A 80 5.86 -8.58 11.93
CA SER A 80 5.02 -8.82 10.73
C SER A 80 5.04 -7.66 9.74
N PHE A 81 5.93 -6.69 9.87
CA PHE A 81 6.00 -5.57 8.93
C PHE A 81 6.44 -6.07 7.55
N ALA A 82 5.59 -5.85 6.55
CA ALA A 82 5.79 -6.21 5.15
C ALA A 82 5.59 -5.00 4.23
N GLY A 83 5.75 -3.79 4.75
CA GLY A 83 5.61 -2.55 3.99
C GLY A 83 6.73 -2.36 2.97
N VAL A 84 6.48 -1.52 1.99
CA VAL A 84 7.38 -1.30 0.86
C VAL A 84 8.04 0.09 0.87
N GLY A 85 7.74 0.93 1.86
CA GLY A 85 8.34 2.26 2.01
C GLY A 85 7.95 2.95 3.31
N TYR A 86 8.65 4.02 3.65
CA TYR A 86 8.29 4.91 4.75
C TYR A 86 7.54 6.13 4.22
N HIS A 87 6.25 6.18 4.42
CA HIS A 87 5.35 7.23 3.91
C HIS A 87 4.83 8.17 5.00
N LEU A 88 4.99 7.80 6.28
CA LEU A 88 4.51 8.60 7.39
C LEU A 88 5.17 9.98 7.49
N ASP A 89 6.44 10.11 7.04
CA ASP A 89 7.12 11.42 6.94
C ASP A 89 6.43 12.34 5.92
N LEU A 90 5.85 11.77 4.86
CA LEU A 90 5.08 12.51 3.85
C LEU A 90 3.67 12.81 4.34
N ALA A 91 3.07 11.92 5.14
CA ALA A 91 1.77 12.12 5.75
C ALA A 91 1.75 13.36 6.66
N ALA A 92 2.87 13.70 7.30
CA ALA A 92 3.01 14.84 8.20
C ALA A 92 1.83 14.91 9.20
N LEU A 93 1.58 13.78 9.87
CA LEU A 93 0.48 13.65 10.84
C LEU A 93 0.61 14.67 11.97
N ARG A 94 -0.51 15.14 12.47
CA ARG A 94 -0.60 16.17 13.51
C ARG A 94 -1.35 15.64 14.73
N PRO A 95 -1.02 16.11 15.91
CA PRO A 95 -1.85 15.83 17.09
C PRO A 95 -3.32 16.17 16.84
N GLY A 96 -4.20 15.19 17.09
CA GLY A 96 -5.64 15.34 16.86
C GLY A 96 -6.16 14.89 15.50
N ASP A 97 -5.29 14.54 14.55
CA ASP A 97 -5.74 14.02 13.24
C ASP A 97 -6.55 12.71 13.41
N HIS A 98 -7.57 12.58 12.58
CA HIS A 98 -8.28 11.33 12.34
C HIS A 98 -7.66 10.63 11.12
N VAL A 99 -7.09 9.46 11.33
CA VAL A 99 -6.28 8.73 10.33
C VAL A 99 -6.93 7.39 10.00
N LEU A 100 -6.96 7.05 8.72
CA LEU A 100 -7.32 5.72 8.22
C LEU A 100 -6.09 5.07 7.60
N ASP A 101 -5.84 3.82 7.94
CA ASP A 101 -4.78 2.99 7.34
C ASP A 101 -5.40 1.85 6.54
N LEU A 102 -5.15 1.82 5.25
CA LEU A 102 -5.65 0.82 4.30
C LEU A 102 -4.71 -0.38 4.25
N GLY A 103 -5.23 -1.56 4.63
CA GLY A 103 -4.44 -2.78 4.75
C GLY A 103 -3.48 -2.72 5.93
N SER A 104 -4.03 -2.45 7.10
CA SER A 104 -3.26 -2.17 8.33
C SER A 104 -2.43 -3.35 8.83
N GLY A 105 -2.68 -4.56 8.34
CA GLY A 105 -1.98 -5.76 8.75
C GLY A 105 -1.98 -5.96 10.26
N SER A 106 -0.85 -6.36 10.82
CA SER A 106 -0.66 -6.49 12.28
C SER A 106 -0.48 -5.16 13.02
N GLY A 107 -0.62 -4.01 12.32
CA GLY A 107 -0.77 -2.68 12.93
C GLY A 107 0.50 -1.83 13.02
N THR A 108 1.58 -2.13 12.34
CA THR A 108 2.81 -1.32 12.43
C THR A 108 2.55 0.16 12.13
N ASP A 109 1.95 0.47 10.97
CA ASP A 109 1.67 1.86 10.57
C ASP A 109 0.54 2.48 11.41
N VAL A 110 -0.47 1.70 11.77
CA VAL A 110 -1.55 2.12 12.70
C VAL A 110 -0.99 2.58 14.05
N PHE A 111 -0.10 1.79 14.67
CA PHE A 111 0.49 2.16 15.96
C PHE A 111 1.46 3.34 15.82
N CYS A 112 2.27 3.39 14.77
CA CYS A 112 3.12 4.54 14.46
C CYS A 112 2.28 5.82 14.29
N ALA A 113 1.16 5.74 13.56
CA ALA A 113 0.24 6.86 13.41
C ALA A 113 -0.38 7.27 14.76
N ALA A 114 -0.78 6.30 15.60
CA ALA A 114 -1.35 6.56 16.91
C ALA A 114 -0.38 7.31 17.83
N VAL A 115 0.92 6.96 17.80
CA VAL A 115 1.96 7.70 18.51
C VAL A 115 2.06 9.16 18.02
N GLN A 116 1.97 9.38 16.70
CA GLN A 116 2.12 10.71 16.12
C GLN A 116 0.90 11.62 16.36
N VAL A 117 -0.33 11.06 16.27
CA VAL A 117 -1.54 11.87 16.48
C VAL A 117 -1.88 12.10 17.94
N GLY A 118 -1.26 11.35 18.84
CA GLY A 118 -1.36 11.51 20.28
C GLY A 118 -2.78 11.29 20.84
N ASP A 119 -2.99 11.72 22.07
CA ASP A 119 -4.20 11.41 22.85
C ASP A 119 -5.51 12.03 22.32
N THR A 120 -5.43 13.03 21.48
CA THR A 120 -6.61 13.71 20.90
C THR A 120 -6.95 13.21 19.50
N GLY A 121 -6.05 12.42 18.88
CA GLY A 121 -6.24 11.81 17.57
C GLY A 121 -7.01 10.49 17.64
N ARG A 122 -7.36 9.98 16.46
CA ARG A 122 -7.98 8.66 16.27
C ARG A 122 -7.35 7.98 15.06
N VAL A 123 -7.05 6.70 15.17
CA VAL A 123 -6.55 5.91 14.06
C VAL A 123 -7.44 4.72 13.84
N VAL A 124 -7.84 4.51 12.60
CA VAL A 124 -8.61 3.34 12.17
C VAL A 124 -7.76 2.55 11.20
N GLY A 125 -7.56 1.27 11.47
CA GLY A 125 -6.93 0.33 10.55
C GLY A 125 -7.99 -0.56 9.91
N VAL A 126 -7.95 -0.72 8.59
CA VAL A 126 -8.78 -1.70 7.88
C VAL A 126 -7.90 -2.78 7.27
N ASP A 127 -8.34 -4.03 7.39
CA ASP A 127 -7.71 -5.17 6.72
C ASP A 127 -8.79 -6.22 6.40
N MET A 128 -8.55 -7.05 5.40
CA MET A 128 -9.46 -8.15 5.04
C MET A 128 -9.08 -9.47 5.72
N THR A 129 -7.94 -9.54 6.41
CA THR A 129 -7.37 -10.76 6.98
C THR A 129 -7.61 -10.82 8.48
N ASP A 130 -8.46 -11.75 8.93
CA ASP A 130 -8.85 -11.93 10.34
C ASP A 130 -7.66 -12.10 11.27
N GLU A 131 -6.66 -12.89 10.86
CA GLU A 131 -5.49 -13.17 11.69
C GLU A 131 -4.64 -11.92 11.92
N GLN A 132 -4.53 -11.04 10.91
CA GLN A 132 -3.85 -9.76 11.03
C GLN A 132 -4.57 -8.87 12.04
N LEU A 133 -5.88 -8.69 11.86
CA LEU A 133 -6.71 -7.88 12.76
C LEU A 133 -6.73 -8.43 14.19
N ALA A 134 -6.82 -9.78 14.33
CA ALA A 134 -6.79 -10.41 15.64
C ALA A 134 -5.45 -10.20 16.35
N LYS A 135 -4.31 -10.23 15.62
CA LYS A 135 -2.99 -9.91 16.17
C LYS A 135 -2.92 -8.46 16.59
N ALA A 136 -3.27 -7.53 15.69
CA ALA A 136 -3.27 -6.10 15.98
C ALA A 136 -4.18 -5.74 17.18
N GLY A 137 -5.37 -6.37 17.27
CA GLY A 137 -6.30 -6.16 18.38
C GLY A 137 -5.73 -6.59 19.74
N ARG A 138 -5.08 -7.74 19.80
CA ARG A 138 -4.40 -8.20 21.04
C ARG A 138 -3.28 -7.23 21.45
N LEU A 139 -2.48 -6.75 20.49
CA LEU A 139 -1.39 -5.82 20.74
C LEU A 139 -1.93 -4.46 21.21
N ARG A 140 -2.96 -3.95 20.54
CA ARG A 140 -3.68 -2.73 20.94
C ARG A 140 -4.12 -2.78 22.40
N ASP A 141 -4.78 -3.87 22.78
CA ASP A 141 -5.38 -4.01 24.13
C ASP A 141 -4.29 -4.20 25.20
N ARG A 142 -3.24 -4.97 24.90
CA ARG A 142 -2.11 -5.20 25.81
C ARG A 142 -1.31 -3.93 26.09
N ASP A 143 -1.01 -3.15 25.04
CA ASP A 143 -0.08 -2.03 25.12
C ASP A 143 -0.77 -0.67 25.23
N GLY A 144 -2.11 -0.67 25.38
CA GLY A 144 -2.88 0.52 25.74
C GLY A 144 -3.19 1.49 24.60
N PHE A 145 -3.13 1.05 23.34
CA PHE A 145 -3.49 1.87 22.16
C PHE A 145 -5.02 2.02 22.00
N SER A 146 -5.71 2.49 23.02
CA SER A 146 -7.18 2.55 23.11
C SER A 146 -7.85 3.41 22.03
N ARG A 147 -7.09 4.25 21.32
CA ARG A 147 -7.58 5.13 20.23
C ARG A 147 -7.43 4.50 18.85
N VAL A 148 -6.90 3.30 18.79
CA VAL A 148 -6.84 2.49 17.57
C VAL A 148 -8.11 1.68 17.46
N GLU A 149 -8.80 1.81 16.36
CA GLU A 149 -9.92 0.97 15.95
C GLU A 149 -9.50 0.08 14.79
N LEU A 150 -9.93 -1.17 14.80
CA LEU A 150 -9.62 -2.14 13.76
C LEU A 150 -10.92 -2.64 13.17
N VAL A 151 -11.03 -2.58 11.86
CA VAL A 151 -12.26 -2.89 11.11
C VAL A 151 -11.94 -3.88 10.00
N GLU A 152 -12.67 -4.98 9.96
CA GLU A 152 -12.62 -5.90 8.83
C GLU A 152 -13.34 -5.27 7.62
N SER A 153 -12.60 -5.01 6.55
CA SER A 153 -13.16 -4.44 5.33
C SER A 153 -12.21 -4.62 4.14
N HIS A 154 -12.79 -4.62 2.95
CA HIS A 154 -12.06 -4.45 1.70
C HIS A 154 -11.76 -2.96 1.48
N ILE A 155 -10.58 -2.66 0.94
CA ILE A 155 -10.15 -1.27 0.67
C ILE A 155 -10.89 -0.65 -0.53
N GLU A 156 -11.56 -1.47 -1.33
CA GLU A 156 -12.39 -1.07 -2.45
C GLU A 156 -13.81 -0.60 -2.07
N GLU A 157 -14.21 -0.84 -0.81
CA GLU A 157 -15.53 -0.46 -0.28
C GLU A 157 -15.43 -0.19 1.22
N LEU A 158 -15.18 1.05 1.57
CA LEU A 158 -14.91 1.46 2.95
C LEU A 158 -16.22 1.76 3.71
N PRO A 159 -16.42 1.20 4.92
CA PRO A 159 -17.64 1.38 5.71
C PRO A 159 -17.64 2.73 6.47
N PHE A 160 -17.17 3.79 5.85
CA PHE A 160 -17.07 5.12 6.45
C PHE A 160 -17.81 6.16 5.62
N GLU A 161 -18.29 7.22 6.29
CA GLU A 161 -18.91 8.35 5.63
C GLU A 161 -17.88 9.19 4.85
N ASP A 162 -18.38 9.98 3.90
CA ASP A 162 -17.55 10.93 3.16
C ASP A 162 -16.90 11.94 4.12
N ALA A 163 -15.69 12.39 3.78
CA ALA A 163 -14.96 13.41 4.51
C ALA A 163 -14.81 13.13 6.02
N SER A 164 -14.51 11.87 6.39
CA SER A 164 -14.34 11.42 7.77
C SER A 164 -12.92 11.53 8.31
N PHE A 165 -11.90 11.56 7.43
CA PHE A 165 -10.50 11.48 7.82
C PHE A 165 -9.68 12.67 7.35
N ASP A 166 -8.70 13.05 8.17
CA ASP A 166 -7.70 14.09 7.88
C ASP A 166 -6.52 13.51 7.07
N ALA A 167 -6.25 12.22 7.25
CA ALA A 167 -5.25 11.49 6.48
C ALA A 167 -5.69 10.05 6.19
N VAL A 168 -5.35 9.56 5.01
CA VAL A 168 -5.43 8.15 4.61
C VAL A 168 -4.02 7.67 4.33
N LEU A 169 -3.66 6.51 4.89
CA LEU A 169 -2.39 5.84 4.75
C LEU A 169 -2.56 4.54 3.96
N SER A 170 -1.51 4.07 3.30
CA SER A 170 -1.44 2.72 2.73
C SER A 170 0.01 2.30 2.50
N ASN A 171 0.36 1.04 2.73
CA ASN A 171 1.71 0.54 2.55
C ASN A 171 1.73 -0.85 1.89
N GLY A 172 1.95 -0.90 0.57
CA GLY A 172 2.08 -2.13 -0.20
C GLY A 172 0.76 -2.87 -0.47
N VAL A 173 -0.39 -2.21 -0.32
CA VAL A 173 -1.71 -2.86 -0.37
C VAL A 173 -2.48 -2.58 -1.65
N ILE A 174 -2.47 -1.33 -2.15
CA ILE A 174 -3.28 -0.94 -3.32
C ILE A 174 -2.87 -1.75 -4.55
N ASN A 175 -1.59 -2.09 -4.65
CA ASN A 175 -1.08 -2.96 -5.70
C ASN A 175 -1.78 -4.33 -5.73
N LEU A 176 -2.23 -4.86 -4.61
CA LEU A 176 -2.90 -6.16 -4.51
C LEU A 176 -4.36 -6.11 -5.00
N SER A 177 -4.99 -4.94 -5.02
CA SER A 177 -6.35 -4.78 -5.53
C SER A 177 -6.43 -4.99 -7.05
N PRO A 178 -7.38 -5.80 -7.56
CA PRO A 178 -7.64 -5.91 -8.98
C PRO A 178 -8.39 -4.69 -9.54
N VAL A 179 -8.96 -3.83 -8.71
CA VAL A 179 -9.76 -2.65 -9.08
C VAL A 179 -9.23 -1.37 -8.43
N LYS A 180 -7.97 -1.04 -8.67
CA LYS A 180 -7.26 0.09 -8.05
C LYS A 180 -8.00 1.43 -8.17
N GLY A 181 -8.73 1.65 -9.27
CA GLY A 181 -9.54 2.86 -9.44
C GLY A 181 -10.57 3.02 -8.33
N ARG A 182 -11.23 1.93 -7.88
CA ARG A 182 -12.17 1.97 -6.76
C ARG A 182 -11.47 2.33 -5.44
N VAL A 183 -10.26 1.81 -5.21
CA VAL A 183 -9.49 2.15 -4.01
C VAL A 183 -9.16 3.63 -3.96
N PHE A 184 -8.73 4.22 -5.09
CA PHE A 184 -8.44 5.65 -5.17
C PHE A 184 -9.69 6.51 -4.97
N ALA A 185 -10.83 6.11 -5.57
CA ALA A 185 -12.10 6.78 -5.38
C ALA A 185 -12.55 6.75 -3.90
N GLU A 186 -12.45 5.59 -3.24
CA GLU A 186 -12.79 5.45 -1.82
C GLU A 186 -11.86 6.27 -0.92
N ALA A 187 -10.52 6.23 -1.16
CA ALA A 187 -9.57 7.06 -0.43
C ALA A 187 -9.89 8.57 -0.58
N ALA A 188 -10.18 9.01 -1.81
CA ALA A 188 -10.58 10.38 -2.07
C ALA A 188 -11.93 10.74 -1.42
N ARG A 189 -12.91 9.82 -1.42
CA ARG A 189 -14.23 10.02 -0.82
C ARG A 189 -14.16 10.25 0.68
N VAL A 190 -13.43 9.39 1.39
CA VAL A 190 -13.36 9.45 2.86
C VAL A 190 -12.45 10.56 3.38
N LEU A 191 -11.57 11.12 2.55
CA LEU A 191 -10.74 12.28 2.90
C LEU A 191 -11.58 13.56 3.00
N ARG A 192 -11.33 14.34 4.02
CA ARG A 192 -11.83 15.73 4.16
C ARG A 192 -11.20 16.63 3.09
N PRO A 193 -11.86 17.73 2.68
CA PRO A 193 -11.19 18.83 1.99
C PRO A 193 -9.94 19.27 2.77
N GLY A 194 -8.79 19.39 2.08
CA GLY A 194 -7.49 19.64 2.70
C GLY A 194 -6.82 18.40 3.32
N GLY A 195 -7.50 17.26 3.36
CA GLY A 195 -6.96 15.98 3.81
C GLY A 195 -5.93 15.41 2.82
N ARG A 196 -5.14 14.45 3.27
CA ARG A 196 -4.00 13.92 2.51
C ARG A 196 -4.00 12.39 2.46
N LEU A 197 -3.72 11.87 1.27
CA LEU A 197 -3.36 10.47 1.03
C LEU A 197 -1.85 10.37 1.02
N ALA A 198 -1.27 9.61 1.94
CA ALA A 198 0.16 9.28 1.93
C ALA A 198 0.31 7.77 1.83
N LEU A 199 1.04 7.31 0.83
CA LEU A 199 1.20 5.88 0.61
C LEU A 199 2.61 5.50 0.17
N ALA A 200 2.94 4.21 0.35
CA ALA A 200 4.03 3.54 -0.33
C ALA A 200 3.47 2.34 -1.10
N ASP A 201 3.87 2.18 -2.35
CA ASP A 201 3.38 1.07 -3.17
C ASP A 201 4.36 0.67 -4.29
N ILE A 202 4.10 -0.48 -4.89
CA ILE A 202 4.88 -1.04 -5.99
C ILE A 202 4.25 -0.63 -7.32
N VAL A 203 5.07 -0.05 -8.16
CA VAL A 203 4.71 0.37 -9.52
C VAL A 203 5.71 -0.20 -10.53
N SER A 204 5.41 -0.09 -11.81
CA SER A 204 6.32 -0.50 -12.88
C SER A 204 6.72 0.68 -13.77
N GLY A 205 7.87 0.57 -14.42
CA GLY A 205 8.28 1.51 -15.47
C GLY A 205 7.60 1.21 -16.80
N ARG A 206 7.16 -0.04 -17.00
CA ARG A 206 6.53 -0.52 -18.24
C ARG A 206 5.31 -1.39 -17.92
N ALA A 207 4.36 -1.43 -18.85
CA ALA A 207 3.20 -2.31 -18.76
C ALA A 207 3.61 -3.78 -18.68
N LEU A 208 3.07 -4.52 -17.71
CA LEU A 208 3.28 -5.94 -17.58
C LEU A 208 2.51 -6.71 -18.67
N LYS A 209 3.13 -7.75 -19.21
CA LYS A 209 2.45 -8.65 -20.17
C LYS A 209 1.27 -9.33 -19.49
N GLU A 210 0.20 -9.58 -20.25
CA GLU A 210 -1.02 -10.23 -19.76
C GLU A 210 -0.72 -11.55 -19.05
N ARG A 211 0.18 -12.38 -19.58
CA ARG A 211 0.60 -13.63 -18.93
C ARG A 211 1.16 -13.42 -17.52
N THR A 212 1.89 -12.35 -17.30
CA THR A 212 2.44 -12.00 -15.97
C THR A 212 1.32 -11.53 -15.07
N ARG A 213 0.43 -10.68 -15.57
CA ARG A 213 -0.74 -10.14 -14.84
C ARG A 213 -1.75 -11.21 -14.44
N ARG A 214 -1.81 -12.36 -15.15
CA ARG A 214 -2.66 -13.51 -14.81
C ARG A 214 -2.07 -14.43 -13.73
N ASN A 215 -0.84 -14.17 -13.29
CA ASN A 215 -0.17 -15.02 -12.31
C ASN A 215 -0.50 -14.57 -10.89
N VAL A 216 -1.34 -15.32 -10.18
CA VAL A 216 -1.83 -14.99 -8.85
C VAL A 216 -0.72 -15.02 -7.79
N ASP A 217 0.25 -15.94 -7.90
CA ASP A 217 1.39 -16.01 -6.97
C ASP A 217 2.24 -14.72 -7.04
N LEU A 218 2.44 -14.18 -8.28
CA LEU A 218 3.13 -12.90 -8.46
C LEU A 218 2.29 -11.70 -8.02
N TRP A 219 0.95 -11.84 -7.98
CA TRP A 219 0.10 -10.81 -7.39
C TRP A 219 0.31 -10.72 -5.88
N ALA A 220 0.20 -11.85 -5.18
CA ALA A 220 0.44 -11.90 -3.74
C ALA A 220 1.86 -11.40 -3.37
N ALA A 221 2.83 -11.56 -4.28
CA ALA A 221 4.17 -11.01 -4.17
C ALA A 221 4.31 -9.52 -4.53
N CYS A 222 3.21 -8.78 -4.69
CA CYS A 222 3.17 -7.36 -5.08
C CYS A 222 3.78 -7.04 -6.46
N ILE A 223 3.87 -8.01 -7.39
CA ILE A 223 4.49 -7.81 -8.70
C ILE A 223 3.45 -7.73 -9.81
N ALA A 224 2.59 -8.76 -9.94
CA ALA A 224 1.68 -8.86 -11.09
C ALA A 224 0.57 -7.79 -11.09
N GLY A 225 0.29 -7.21 -9.92
CA GLY A 225 -0.60 -6.06 -9.77
C GLY A 225 0.04 -4.71 -10.12
N ALA A 226 1.36 -4.65 -10.30
CA ALA A 226 2.03 -3.39 -10.62
C ALA A 226 1.57 -2.83 -11.97
N ILE A 227 1.27 -1.55 -11.99
CA ILE A 227 0.93 -0.80 -13.20
C ILE A 227 1.99 0.28 -13.45
N PRO A 228 2.13 0.79 -14.68
CA PRO A 228 3.06 1.86 -14.95
C PRO A 228 2.86 3.03 -14.02
N ARG A 229 3.97 3.53 -13.46
CA ARG A 229 3.97 4.65 -12.50
C ARG A 229 3.15 5.85 -13.00
N ARG A 230 3.26 6.18 -14.29
CA ARG A 230 2.47 7.25 -14.89
C ARG A 230 0.97 7.00 -14.70
N ASN A 231 0.48 5.82 -15.05
CA ASN A 231 -0.94 5.46 -14.96
C ASN A 231 -1.43 5.46 -13.51
N TYR A 232 -0.57 5.02 -12.56
CA TYR A 232 -0.87 5.05 -11.13
C TYR A 232 -1.09 6.48 -10.63
N LEU A 233 -0.21 7.42 -11.02
CA LEU A 233 -0.30 8.83 -10.63
C LEU A 233 -1.49 9.52 -11.30
N GLU A 234 -1.71 9.31 -12.59
CA GLU A 234 -2.87 9.85 -13.33
C GLU A 234 -4.20 9.36 -12.74
N ALA A 235 -4.26 8.11 -12.28
CA ALA A 235 -5.45 7.58 -11.62
C ALA A 235 -5.75 8.30 -10.30
N LEU A 236 -4.74 8.63 -9.51
CA LEU A 236 -4.91 9.45 -8.30
C LEU A 236 -5.43 10.86 -8.62
N GLU A 237 -4.86 11.48 -9.64
CA GLU A 237 -5.25 12.83 -10.06
C GLU A 237 -6.67 12.86 -10.66
N SER A 238 -7.11 11.77 -11.32
CA SER A 238 -8.48 11.66 -11.84
C SER A 238 -9.55 11.62 -10.75
N GLU A 239 -9.19 11.19 -9.53
CA GLU A 239 -10.07 11.26 -8.36
C GLU A 239 -10.01 12.62 -7.62
N GLY A 240 -9.40 13.63 -8.24
CA GLY A 240 -9.33 14.99 -7.71
C GLY A 240 -8.27 15.17 -6.62
N LEU A 241 -7.33 14.25 -6.49
CA LEU A 241 -6.21 14.36 -5.55
C LEU A 241 -5.01 15.05 -6.22
N GLU A 242 -4.53 16.15 -5.64
CA GLU A 242 -3.37 16.87 -6.14
C GLU A 242 -2.06 16.23 -5.65
N LEU A 243 -1.29 15.67 -6.55
CA LEU A 243 0.02 15.11 -6.23
C LEU A 243 0.98 16.19 -5.74
N LYS A 244 1.57 16.02 -4.56
CA LYS A 244 2.51 16.98 -3.96
C LYS A 244 3.96 16.49 -3.97
N LYS A 245 4.18 15.20 -3.77
CA LYS A 245 5.54 14.62 -3.75
C LYS A 245 5.50 13.15 -4.12
N VAL A 246 6.53 12.70 -4.83
CA VAL A 246 6.81 11.29 -5.11
C VAL A 246 8.28 11.03 -4.82
N ARG A 247 8.58 9.90 -4.20
CA ARG A 247 9.94 9.47 -3.88
C ARG A 247 10.09 7.99 -4.21
N LYS A 248 11.19 7.58 -4.85
CA LYS A 248 11.57 6.18 -4.98
C LYS A 248 12.12 5.67 -3.65
N ASN A 249 11.73 4.45 -3.27
CA ASN A 249 12.23 3.78 -2.06
C ASN A 249 13.36 2.81 -2.40
N ASP A 250 14.28 2.58 -1.47
CA ASP A 250 15.30 1.53 -1.57
C ASP A 250 14.73 0.18 -1.10
N TYR A 251 13.71 -0.29 -1.82
CA TYR A 251 13.05 -1.56 -1.54
C TYR A 251 13.64 -2.67 -2.40
N ARG A 252 13.75 -3.88 -1.83
CA ARG A 252 14.37 -5.03 -2.49
C ARG A 252 13.46 -6.24 -2.45
N PHE A 253 13.22 -6.82 -3.61
CA PHE A 253 12.67 -8.15 -3.72
C PHE A 253 13.79 -9.20 -3.54
N ILE A 254 13.46 -10.36 -2.95
CA ILE A 254 14.47 -11.39 -2.62
C ILE A 254 14.37 -12.64 -3.50
N SER A 255 13.20 -12.98 -4.04
CA SER A 255 13.07 -14.18 -4.88
C SER A 255 13.58 -13.96 -6.30
N GLU A 256 14.18 -14.98 -6.92
CA GLU A 256 14.65 -14.93 -8.30
C GLU A 256 13.55 -14.50 -9.28
N ARG A 257 12.32 -15.00 -9.10
CA ARG A 257 11.17 -14.65 -9.95
C ARG A 257 10.81 -13.17 -9.84
N ALA A 258 10.89 -12.62 -8.64
CA ALA A 258 10.64 -11.20 -8.39
C ALA A 258 11.74 -10.33 -9.01
N LEU A 259 12.99 -10.72 -8.86
CA LEU A 259 14.15 -10.02 -9.44
C LEU A 259 14.12 -10.02 -10.97
N ASP A 260 13.72 -11.12 -11.61
CA ASP A 260 13.54 -11.19 -13.07
C ASP A 260 12.43 -10.24 -13.55
N ALA A 261 11.30 -10.22 -12.86
CA ALA A 261 10.21 -9.30 -13.16
C ALA A 261 10.62 -7.82 -12.94
N CYS A 262 11.37 -7.53 -11.87
CA CYS A 262 11.91 -6.19 -11.61
C CYS A 262 12.80 -5.71 -12.73
N SER A 263 13.72 -6.57 -13.22
CA SER A 263 14.60 -6.21 -14.33
C SER A 263 13.85 -6.04 -15.66
N THR A 264 12.83 -6.87 -15.90
CA THR A 264 12.07 -6.88 -17.16
C THR A 264 11.12 -5.68 -17.27
N TYR A 265 10.42 -5.34 -16.18
CA TYR A 265 9.35 -4.34 -16.17
C TYR A 265 9.70 -3.08 -15.40
N GLU A 266 10.95 -2.96 -14.92
CA GLU A 266 11.40 -1.82 -14.11
C GLU A 266 10.50 -1.62 -12.88
N VAL A 267 10.19 -2.73 -12.17
CA VAL A 267 9.36 -2.68 -10.97
C VAL A 267 10.12 -1.98 -9.85
N GLU A 268 9.47 -1.03 -9.22
CA GLU A 268 10.06 -0.23 -8.14
C GLU A 268 9.02 0.09 -7.06
N SER A 269 9.51 0.39 -5.86
CA SER A 269 8.68 0.96 -4.80
C SER A 269 8.77 2.48 -4.82
N ILE A 270 7.61 3.13 -4.65
CA ILE A 270 7.52 4.58 -4.47
C ILE A 270 6.77 4.92 -3.19
N SER A 271 7.13 6.04 -2.57
CA SER A 271 6.27 6.72 -1.59
C SER A 271 5.77 8.04 -2.18
N LEU A 272 4.51 8.37 -1.92
CA LEU A 272 3.93 9.62 -2.40
C LEU A 272 3.00 10.25 -1.36
N VAL A 273 2.73 11.54 -1.54
CA VAL A 273 1.63 12.23 -0.89
C VAL A 273 0.84 13.05 -1.90
N ALA A 274 -0.49 12.90 -1.84
CA ALA A 274 -1.45 13.69 -2.58
C ALA A 274 -2.46 14.33 -1.61
N VAL A 275 -3.02 15.47 -1.99
CA VAL A 275 -3.91 16.27 -1.14
C VAL A 275 -5.25 16.45 -1.84
N LYS A 276 -6.35 16.26 -1.10
CA LYS A 276 -7.69 16.62 -1.58
C LYS A 276 -7.84 18.15 -1.49
N PRO A 277 -8.10 18.85 -2.58
CA PRO A 277 -8.30 20.31 -2.55
C PRO A 277 -9.42 20.73 -1.59
N VAL A 278 -9.37 22.00 -1.13
CA VAL A 278 -10.39 22.61 -0.23
C VAL A 278 -11.60 23.07 -1.04
#